data_ad2dc4aa375474a337f5e5212a1582ed
#
_entry.id   ad2dc4aa375474a337f5e5212a1582ed
#
_cell.length_a   1.000
_cell.length_b   1.000
_cell.length_c   1.000
_cell.angle_alpha   90.00
_cell.angle_beta   90.00
_cell.angle_gamma   90.00
#
_symmetry.space_group_name_H-M   'P 1'
#
loop_
_entity.id
_entity.type
_entity.pdbx_description
1 polymer ?
#
loop_
_entity_poly.entity_id
_entity_poly.type
_entity_poly.pdbx_seq_one_letter_code
_entity_poly.pdbx_strand_id
1 'polypeptide(L)'
;MLLEKPYARRWANSINPRQATPSVELAGDIRIAPEGTHTTQISVVDAERTAVSLTYTLEQPFGSRVVVRGGGFLLNDEMNDFNWLPGVTNREGRIGTPPNQIAPGKRMLSSMCPTIVRRDGRTLLVTGSPGGRTIINTVLEVVINVVDFEMDAAAAVAAPRMHNGWLPDRVRVEPALAAEHAAAIDGLRGMGQAVAVSERTQGDAHTIWIDPRSGTLVAVPDPRISGSAAGY
;
A
#
# COMPACT_ATOMS: atom_id res chain seq x y z
N MET A 1 -5.93 3.56 26.32
CA MET A 1 -6.08 2.09 26.57
C MET A 1 -4.76 1.35 26.47
N LEU A 2 -4.06 1.31 25.34
CA LEU A 2 -2.74 0.63 25.25
C LEU A 2 -1.63 1.31 26.08
N LEU A 3 -1.71 2.61 26.32
CA LEU A 3 -0.74 3.38 27.11
C LEU A 3 -1.06 3.41 28.61
N GLU A 4 -2.10 2.73 29.06
CA GLU A 4 -2.50 2.74 30.46
C GLU A 4 -1.66 1.76 31.30
N LYS A 5 -1.18 2.23 32.46
CA LYS A 5 -0.38 1.40 33.35
C LYS A 5 -1.03 0.07 33.77
N PRO A 6 -2.36 -0.03 34.03
CA PRO A 6 -3.00 -1.31 34.29
C PRO A 6 -2.88 -2.33 33.17
N TYR A 7 -2.98 -1.88 31.91
CA TYR A 7 -2.78 -2.74 30.74
C TYR A 7 -1.36 -3.30 30.69
N ALA A 8 -0.36 -2.41 30.81
CA ALA A 8 1.04 -2.83 30.82
C ALA A 8 1.37 -3.80 31.97
N ARG A 9 0.81 -3.56 33.20
CA ARG A 9 0.98 -4.44 34.36
C ARG A 9 0.38 -5.83 34.13
N ARG A 10 -0.78 -5.93 33.49
CA ARG A 10 -1.40 -7.22 33.15
C ARG A 10 -0.45 -8.09 32.31
N TRP A 11 0.16 -7.51 31.29
CA TRP A 11 1.12 -8.22 30.45
C TRP A 11 2.44 -8.52 31.15
N ALA A 12 2.97 -7.59 31.93
CA ALA A 12 4.17 -7.84 32.72
C ALA A 12 4.01 -9.02 33.69
N ASN A 13 2.84 -9.14 34.33
CA ASN A 13 2.53 -10.22 35.26
C ASN A 13 2.31 -11.59 34.58
N SER A 14 2.10 -11.61 33.25
CA SER A 14 1.96 -12.86 32.49
C SER A 14 3.29 -13.45 32.05
N ILE A 15 4.39 -12.71 32.17
CA ILE A 15 5.72 -13.17 31.76
C ILE A 15 6.23 -14.23 32.74
N ASN A 16 6.53 -15.42 32.21
CA ASN A 16 7.26 -16.44 32.94
C ASN A 16 8.79 -16.23 32.74
N PRO A 17 9.56 -15.87 33.78
CA PRO A 17 10.98 -15.60 33.63
C PRO A 17 11.85 -16.85 33.37
N ARG A 18 11.24 -18.04 33.47
CA ARG A 18 11.94 -19.34 33.30
C ARG A 18 11.54 -20.12 32.07
N GLN A 19 10.53 -19.65 31.37
CA GLN A 19 9.99 -20.36 30.20
C GLN A 19 9.41 -19.39 29.20
N ALA A 20 9.83 -19.51 27.95
CA ALA A 20 9.24 -18.73 26.86
C ALA A 20 7.75 -19.10 26.68
N THR A 21 6.89 -18.09 26.61
CA THR A 21 5.49 -18.30 26.25
C THR A 21 5.36 -18.39 24.74
N PRO A 22 4.78 -19.47 24.18
CA PRO A 22 4.55 -19.59 22.74
C PRO A 22 3.79 -18.39 22.21
N SER A 23 4.19 -17.89 21.03
CA SER A 23 3.56 -16.70 20.42
C SER A 23 2.06 -16.86 20.20
N VAL A 24 1.60 -18.08 19.93
CA VAL A 24 0.18 -18.44 19.79
C VAL A 24 -0.62 -18.22 21.08
N GLU A 25 -0.01 -18.38 22.24
CA GLU A 25 -0.64 -18.14 23.54
C GLU A 25 -0.68 -16.66 23.89
N LEU A 26 0.26 -15.85 23.36
CA LEU A 26 0.30 -14.40 23.54
C LEU A 26 -0.68 -13.67 22.62
N ALA A 27 -1.08 -14.28 21.51
CA ALA A 27 -1.98 -13.69 20.54
C ALA A 27 -3.40 -13.45 21.10
N GLY A 28 -3.85 -14.26 22.09
CA GLY A 28 -5.18 -14.16 22.69
C GLY A 28 -6.27 -14.00 21.61
N ASP A 29 -7.18 -13.06 21.81
CA ASP A 29 -8.21 -12.69 20.84
C ASP A 29 -7.72 -11.71 19.76
N ILE A 30 -6.42 -11.49 19.63
CA ILE A 30 -5.86 -10.70 18.53
C ILE A 30 -6.02 -11.55 17.28
N ARG A 31 -7.06 -11.27 16.50
CA ARG A 31 -7.16 -11.75 15.13
C ARG A 31 -5.93 -11.23 14.40
N ILE A 32 -5.08 -12.13 13.94
CA ILE A 32 -4.06 -11.80 12.96
C ILE A 32 -4.85 -11.34 11.74
N ALA A 33 -4.92 -10.02 11.57
CA ALA A 33 -5.50 -9.47 10.36
C ALA A 33 -4.69 -10.05 9.20
N PRO A 34 -5.35 -10.56 8.16
CA PRO A 34 -4.64 -10.90 6.94
C PRO A 34 -3.85 -9.67 6.52
N GLU A 35 -2.70 -9.86 5.84
CA GLU A 35 -1.79 -8.80 5.40
C GLU A 35 -2.56 -7.51 5.11
N GLY A 36 -2.61 -6.64 6.10
CA GLY A 36 -3.24 -5.35 5.99
C GLY A 36 -2.23 -4.42 5.37
N THR A 37 -2.70 -3.54 4.55
CA THR A 37 -1.99 -2.39 4.02
C THR A 37 -1.64 -1.46 5.18
N HIS A 38 -0.46 -1.63 5.77
CA HIS A 38 -0.02 -0.85 6.94
C HIS A 38 0.82 0.37 6.57
N THR A 39 0.87 0.65 5.30
CA THR A 39 1.39 1.87 4.70
C THR A 39 0.30 2.92 4.71
N THR A 40 0.66 4.19 4.81
CA THR A 40 -0.27 5.30 4.63
C THR A 40 0.19 6.22 3.52
N GLN A 41 -0.76 6.94 2.92
CA GLN A 41 -0.49 7.94 1.90
C GLN A 41 -1.06 9.29 2.33
N ILE A 42 -0.24 10.33 2.19
CA ILE A 42 -0.64 11.71 2.43
C ILE A 42 -0.31 12.53 1.19
N SER A 43 -1.32 13.18 0.63
CA SER A 43 -1.18 14.12 -0.48
C SER A 43 -1.59 15.51 -0.02
N VAL A 44 -0.74 16.49 -0.26
CA VAL A 44 -0.98 17.90 0.17
C VAL A 44 -0.66 18.84 -0.98
N VAL A 45 -1.50 19.85 -1.17
CA VAL A 45 -1.25 20.99 -2.07
C VAL A 45 -1.68 22.26 -1.35
N ASP A 46 -0.77 23.23 -1.24
CA ASP A 46 -1.07 24.53 -0.62
C ASP A 46 -1.64 25.55 -1.63
N ALA A 47 -1.94 26.74 -1.13
CA ALA A 47 -2.49 27.84 -1.94
C ALA A 47 -1.50 28.30 -3.04
N GLU A 48 -0.20 28.22 -2.77
CA GLU A 48 0.89 28.56 -3.69
C GLU A 48 1.18 27.44 -4.69
N ARG A 49 0.44 26.32 -4.63
CA ARG A 49 0.61 25.12 -5.47
C ARG A 49 1.87 24.33 -5.19
N THR A 50 2.47 24.50 -4.01
CA THR A 50 3.48 23.56 -3.53
C THR A 50 2.80 22.22 -3.28
N ALA A 51 3.35 21.15 -3.83
CA ALA A 51 2.74 19.84 -3.77
C ALA A 51 3.66 18.82 -3.04
N VAL A 52 3.07 18.04 -2.16
CA VAL A 52 3.74 16.94 -1.45
C VAL A 52 2.94 15.66 -1.68
N SER A 53 3.62 14.60 -2.09
CA SER A 53 3.13 13.23 -2.06
C SER A 53 4.03 12.42 -1.12
N LEU A 54 3.47 11.87 -0.07
CA LEU A 54 4.20 11.13 0.96
C LEU A 54 3.56 9.76 1.17
N THR A 55 4.30 8.72 0.83
CA THR A 55 3.97 7.35 1.27
C THR A 55 4.84 7.02 2.47
N TYR A 56 4.22 6.65 3.58
CA TYR A 56 4.90 6.37 4.85
C TYR A 56 4.53 4.99 5.36
N THR A 57 5.53 4.23 5.81
CA THR A 57 5.31 2.86 6.25
C THR A 57 6.24 2.47 7.40
N LEU A 58 5.83 1.49 8.16
CA LEU A 58 6.66 0.73 9.09
C LEU A 58 6.95 -0.69 8.57
N GLU A 59 6.50 -0.99 7.36
CA GLU A 59 6.43 -2.27 6.64
C GLU A 59 5.32 -3.17 7.21
N GLN A 60 5.50 -3.79 8.39
CA GLN A 60 4.44 -4.57 9.05
C GLN A 60 3.59 -3.72 10.01
N PRO A 61 2.39 -4.21 10.43
CA PRO A 61 1.63 -3.58 11.49
C PRO A 61 2.49 -3.42 12.72
N PHE A 62 2.65 -2.21 13.21
CA PHE A 62 3.52 -1.90 14.33
C PHE A 62 5.03 -2.11 14.06
N GLY A 63 5.46 -2.28 12.81
CA GLY A 63 6.85 -2.45 12.42
C GLY A 63 7.56 -3.57 13.19
N SER A 64 8.77 -3.34 13.64
CA SER A 64 9.53 -4.29 14.46
C SER A 64 8.94 -4.55 15.85
N ARG A 65 7.83 -3.89 16.22
CA ARG A 65 7.20 -3.92 17.54
C ARG A 65 8.10 -3.41 18.68
N VAL A 66 9.14 -2.70 18.34
CA VAL A 66 10.05 -2.04 19.27
C VAL A 66 9.64 -0.59 19.44
N VAL A 67 9.29 -0.21 20.66
CA VAL A 67 9.02 1.19 21.02
C VAL A 67 10.33 1.85 21.43
N VAL A 68 10.62 3.02 20.85
CA VAL A 68 11.77 3.82 21.24
C VAL A 68 11.53 4.39 22.63
N ARG A 69 12.38 3.98 23.59
CA ARG A 69 12.28 4.45 24.97
C ARG A 69 12.50 5.97 25.02
N GLY A 70 11.55 6.71 25.58
CA GLY A 70 11.57 8.17 25.65
C GLY A 70 11.13 8.87 24.37
N GLY A 71 11.06 8.18 23.22
CA GLY A 71 10.58 8.73 21.95
C GLY A 71 9.08 8.56 21.74
N GLY A 72 8.50 7.48 22.28
CA GLY A 72 7.07 7.20 22.17
C GLY A 72 6.60 6.76 20.77
N PHE A 73 7.51 6.36 19.87
CA PHE A 73 7.20 5.86 18.53
C PHE A 73 7.79 4.45 18.32
N LEU A 74 7.24 3.76 17.32
CA LEU A 74 7.67 2.43 16.90
C LEU A 74 8.78 2.51 15.86
N LEU A 75 9.72 1.57 15.91
CA LEU A 75 10.69 1.34 14.84
C LEU A 75 10.05 0.51 13.72
N ASN A 76 10.45 0.82 12.49
CA ASN A 76 10.09 0.02 11.32
C ASN A 76 10.81 -1.34 11.32
N ASP A 77 10.38 -2.22 10.43
CA ASP A 77 11.03 -3.47 10.08
C ASP A 77 11.28 -3.61 8.56
N GLU A 78 11.59 -2.50 7.93
CA GLU A 78 11.85 -2.38 6.47
C GLU A 78 12.95 -3.32 5.95
N MET A 79 13.73 -3.93 6.83
CA MET A 79 14.64 -5.01 6.47
C MET A 79 13.94 -6.19 5.80
N ASN A 80 12.63 -6.30 5.99
CA ASN A 80 11.78 -7.30 5.34
C ASN A 80 11.67 -7.10 3.81
N ASP A 81 11.94 -5.91 3.32
CA ASP A 81 11.98 -5.61 1.89
C ASP A 81 13.22 -6.17 1.16
N PHE A 82 14.23 -6.64 1.89
CA PHE A 82 15.32 -7.40 1.28
C PHE A 82 14.90 -8.82 0.88
N ASN A 83 15.59 -9.38 -0.10
CA ASN A 83 15.46 -10.79 -0.44
C ASN A 83 16.18 -11.64 0.60
N TRP A 84 15.44 -12.41 1.38
CA TRP A 84 15.94 -13.22 2.49
C TRP A 84 16.57 -14.54 2.08
N LEU A 85 16.11 -15.08 0.94
CA LEU A 85 16.53 -16.38 0.43
C LEU A 85 17.31 -16.19 -0.87
N PRO A 86 18.65 -16.05 -0.80
CA PRO A 86 19.47 -15.88 -1.97
C PRO A 86 19.27 -17.01 -2.99
N GLY A 87 19.07 -16.63 -4.25
CA GLY A 87 18.90 -17.59 -5.35
C GLY A 87 17.54 -18.29 -5.42
N VAL A 88 16.65 -18.07 -4.43
CA VAL A 88 15.31 -18.69 -4.44
C VAL A 88 14.31 -17.74 -5.08
N THR A 89 14.00 -17.99 -6.34
CA THR A 89 12.85 -17.38 -7.02
C THR A 89 11.88 -18.51 -7.39
N ASN A 90 10.66 -18.43 -6.90
CA ASN A 90 9.68 -19.47 -7.14
C ASN A 90 8.38 -18.95 -7.73
N ARG A 91 7.50 -19.86 -8.16
CA ARG A 91 6.23 -19.53 -8.81
C ARG A 91 5.20 -18.93 -7.86
N GLU A 92 5.38 -19.06 -6.55
CA GLU A 92 4.52 -18.48 -5.52
C GLU A 92 4.82 -16.99 -5.25
N GLY A 93 5.83 -16.42 -5.92
CA GLY A 93 6.17 -15.01 -5.86
C GLY A 93 7.27 -14.65 -4.86
N ARG A 94 8.00 -15.63 -4.34
CA ARG A 94 9.25 -15.37 -3.61
C ARG A 94 10.35 -15.04 -4.62
N ILE A 95 10.99 -13.90 -4.45
CA ILE A 95 12.00 -13.39 -5.38
C ILE A 95 13.33 -13.28 -4.65
N GLY A 96 14.31 -14.11 -5.05
CA GLY A 96 15.64 -14.19 -4.44
C GLY A 96 16.74 -13.66 -5.37
N THR A 97 16.46 -12.64 -6.17
CA THR A 97 17.44 -12.08 -7.11
C THR A 97 18.58 -11.35 -6.41
N PRO A 98 19.82 -11.43 -6.92
CA PRO A 98 20.99 -10.82 -6.31
C PRO A 98 20.88 -9.30 -6.04
N PRO A 99 20.24 -8.49 -6.90
CA PRO A 99 20.18 -7.04 -6.71
C PRO A 99 19.56 -6.59 -5.39
N ASN A 100 18.66 -7.35 -4.81
CA ASN A 100 17.99 -7.01 -3.56
C ASN A 100 18.37 -7.91 -2.37
N GLN A 101 19.49 -8.61 -2.45
CA GLN A 101 20.02 -9.35 -1.30
C GLN A 101 20.61 -8.39 -0.27
N ILE A 102 20.46 -8.76 1.01
CA ILE A 102 21.00 -7.99 2.12
C ILE A 102 22.52 -7.96 2.06
N ALA A 103 23.10 -6.78 2.25
CA ALA A 103 24.53 -6.57 2.36
C ALA A 103 24.84 -5.31 3.20
N PRO A 104 26.02 -5.21 3.83
CA PRO A 104 26.41 -4.02 4.58
C PRO A 104 26.34 -2.75 3.74
N GLY A 105 25.74 -1.70 4.29
CA GLY A 105 25.59 -0.40 3.61
C GLY A 105 24.61 -0.35 2.46
N LYS A 106 23.89 -1.43 2.16
CA LYS A 106 22.93 -1.52 1.07
C LYS A 106 21.54 -1.10 1.54
N ARG A 107 20.81 -0.43 0.65
CA ARG A 107 19.39 -0.15 0.82
C ARG A 107 18.56 -1.26 0.17
N MET A 108 17.44 -1.64 0.81
CA MET A 108 16.43 -2.52 0.23
C MET A 108 15.68 -1.81 -0.92
N LEU A 109 14.97 -2.58 -1.72
CA LEU A 109 13.96 -2.03 -2.62
C LEU A 109 12.80 -1.42 -1.80
N SER A 110 12.03 -0.55 -2.44
CA SER A 110 10.75 -0.10 -1.91
C SER A 110 9.70 -0.15 -3.01
N SER A 111 8.51 -0.61 -2.69
CA SER A 111 7.34 -0.54 -3.57
C SER A 111 6.56 0.77 -3.41
N MET A 112 6.92 1.61 -2.43
CA MET A 112 6.30 2.92 -2.26
C MET A 112 6.50 3.78 -3.51
N CYS A 113 5.41 4.41 -3.97
CA CYS A 113 5.38 5.15 -5.23
C CYS A 113 4.62 6.49 -5.08
N PRO A 114 5.07 7.39 -4.19
CA PRO A 114 4.48 8.73 -4.11
C PRO A 114 4.74 9.46 -5.42
N THR A 115 3.67 9.99 -6.03
CA THR A 115 3.74 10.48 -7.42
C THR A 115 3.14 11.87 -7.55
N ILE A 116 3.84 12.75 -8.28
CA ILE A 116 3.34 14.05 -8.72
C ILE A 116 3.43 14.09 -10.24
N VAL A 117 2.29 14.23 -10.90
CA VAL A 117 2.21 14.41 -12.36
C VAL A 117 2.15 15.88 -12.68
N ARG A 118 2.96 16.31 -13.65
CA ARG A 118 2.96 17.68 -14.17
C ARG A 118 2.64 17.70 -15.64
N ARG A 119 1.85 18.69 -16.06
CA ARG A 119 1.56 19.00 -17.48
C ARG A 119 1.84 20.47 -17.71
N ASP A 120 2.60 20.79 -18.75
CA ASP A 120 2.97 22.16 -19.13
C ASP A 120 3.53 23.00 -17.96
N GLY A 121 4.41 22.36 -17.18
CA GLY A 121 5.06 23.02 -16.04
C GLY A 121 4.17 23.19 -14.77
N ARG A 122 2.91 22.77 -14.82
CA ARG A 122 1.97 22.89 -13.70
C ARG A 122 1.66 21.50 -13.11
N THR A 123 1.44 21.44 -11.80
CA THR A 123 0.99 20.20 -11.14
C THR A 123 -0.44 19.89 -11.61
N LEU A 124 -0.65 18.65 -12.06
CA LEU A 124 -1.94 18.12 -12.47
C LEU A 124 -2.51 17.16 -11.43
N LEU A 125 -1.65 16.29 -10.87
CA LEU A 125 -2.07 15.23 -9.97
C LEU A 125 -1.02 15.00 -8.91
N VAL A 126 -1.46 14.79 -7.68
CA VAL A 126 -0.64 14.33 -6.54
C VAL A 126 -1.31 13.07 -6.01
N THR A 127 -0.62 11.95 -6.04
CA THR A 127 -1.22 10.66 -5.68
C THR A 127 -0.18 9.69 -5.10
N GLY A 128 -0.65 8.67 -4.46
CA GLY A 128 0.11 7.56 -3.91
C GLY A 128 -0.85 6.64 -3.18
N SER A 129 -0.37 5.48 -2.75
CA SER A 129 -1.23 4.46 -2.14
C SER A 129 -0.43 3.58 -1.18
N PRO A 130 -1.02 3.09 -0.09
CA PRO A 130 -0.59 1.86 0.56
C PRO A 130 -0.93 0.64 -0.30
N GLY A 131 -0.38 -0.55 0.04
CA GLY A 131 -0.75 -1.79 -0.63
C GLY A 131 0.41 -2.75 -0.90
N GLY A 132 1.58 -2.54 -0.30
CA GLY A 132 2.74 -3.39 -0.51
C GLY A 132 3.07 -3.53 -2.01
N ARG A 133 3.15 -4.74 -2.55
CA ARG A 133 3.46 -4.99 -3.97
C ARG A 133 2.43 -4.43 -4.96
N THR A 134 1.22 -4.11 -4.53
CA THR A 134 0.19 -3.54 -5.41
C THR A 134 0.27 -2.03 -5.54
N ILE A 135 1.09 -1.34 -4.75
CA ILE A 135 1.20 0.13 -4.74
C ILE A 135 1.47 0.67 -6.14
N ILE A 136 2.48 0.11 -6.82
CA ILE A 136 2.92 0.58 -8.14
C ILE A 136 1.79 0.48 -9.16
N ASN A 137 1.07 -0.65 -9.20
CA ASN A 137 -0.07 -0.82 -10.12
C ASN A 137 -1.21 0.12 -9.77
N THR A 138 -1.54 0.28 -8.49
CA THR A 138 -2.60 1.19 -8.03
C THR A 138 -2.33 2.63 -8.49
N VAL A 139 -1.10 3.11 -8.26
CA VAL A 139 -0.71 4.47 -8.68
C VAL A 139 -0.70 4.61 -10.20
N LEU A 140 -0.17 3.60 -10.91
CA LEU A 140 -0.15 3.58 -12.37
C LEU A 140 -1.56 3.67 -12.96
N GLU A 141 -2.51 2.89 -12.43
CA GLU A 141 -3.91 2.89 -12.91
C GLU A 141 -4.59 4.24 -12.68
N VAL A 142 -4.39 4.86 -11.51
CA VAL A 142 -4.92 6.21 -11.25
C VAL A 142 -4.32 7.23 -12.23
N VAL A 143 -3.00 7.17 -12.49
CA VAL A 143 -2.34 8.07 -13.44
C VAL A 143 -2.87 7.88 -14.86
N ILE A 144 -2.99 6.63 -15.34
CA ILE A 144 -3.52 6.32 -16.67
C ILE A 144 -4.98 6.79 -16.80
N ASN A 145 -5.80 6.54 -15.78
CA ASN A 145 -7.19 6.95 -15.78
C ASN A 145 -7.33 8.48 -15.93
N VAL A 146 -6.50 9.25 -15.24
CA VAL A 146 -6.54 10.72 -15.35
C VAL A 146 -5.89 11.23 -16.63
N VAL A 147 -4.75 10.66 -17.06
CA VAL A 147 -3.93 11.22 -18.13
C VAL A 147 -4.36 10.74 -19.51
N ASP A 148 -4.63 9.44 -19.65
CA ASP A 148 -4.91 8.81 -20.94
C ASP A 148 -6.42 8.65 -21.18
N PHE A 149 -7.19 8.35 -20.14
CA PHE A 149 -8.66 8.21 -20.24
C PHE A 149 -9.43 9.48 -19.85
N GLU A 150 -8.71 10.54 -19.45
CA GLU A 150 -9.28 11.85 -19.13
C GLU A 150 -10.42 11.80 -18.07
N MET A 151 -10.36 10.80 -17.19
CA MET A 151 -11.33 10.68 -16.11
C MET A 151 -11.15 11.81 -15.09
N ASP A 152 -12.24 12.25 -14.48
CA ASP A 152 -12.14 13.05 -13.27
C ASP A 152 -11.51 12.24 -12.12
N ALA A 153 -11.02 12.94 -11.10
CA ALA A 153 -10.27 12.28 -10.03
C ALA A 153 -11.12 11.29 -9.23
N ALA A 154 -12.41 11.54 -9.03
CA ALA A 154 -13.29 10.66 -8.28
C ALA A 154 -13.52 9.36 -9.07
N ALA A 155 -13.83 9.46 -10.35
CA ALA A 155 -13.96 8.31 -11.24
C ALA A 155 -12.65 7.52 -11.36
N ALA A 156 -11.51 8.23 -11.51
CA ALA A 156 -10.19 7.61 -11.64
C ALA A 156 -9.77 6.81 -10.41
N VAL A 157 -10.04 7.33 -9.21
CA VAL A 157 -9.73 6.66 -7.93
C VAL A 157 -10.70 5.51 -7.66
N ALA A 158 -11.99 5.68 -7.97
CA ALA A 158 -13.03 4.67 -7.73
C ALA A 158 -12.96 3.51 -8.75
N ALA A 159 -12.39 3.72 -9.94
CA ALA A 159 -12.32 2.69 -10.99
C ALA A 159 -11.77 1.36 -10.45
N PRO A 160 -12.39 0.23 -10.85
CA PRO A 160 -11.96 -1.08 -10.38
C PRO A 160 -10.57 -1.43 -10.91
N ARG A 161 -9.78 -2.12 -10.09
CA ARG A 161 -8.35 -2.31 -10.29
C ARG A 161 -7.95 -3.73 -10.60
N MET A 162 -6.78 -3.86 -11.25
CA MET A 162 -6.13 -5.14 -11.49
C MET A 162 -4.65 -5.10 -11.09
N HIS A 163 -4.06 -6.26 -10.86
CA HIS A 163 -2.66 -6.40 -10.49
C HIS A 163 -2.03 -7.60 -11.13
N ASN A 164 -0.85 -7.40 -11.73
CA ASN A 164 0.08 -8.47 -12.06
C ASN A 164 1.44 -8.13 -11.46
N GLY A 165 1.90 -8.97 -10.56
CA GLY A 165 3.19 -8.82 -9.85
C GLY A 165 4.30 -9.70 -10.39
N TRP A 166 4.17 -10.17 -11.66
CA TRP A 166 5.06 -11.15 -12.31
C TRP A 166 4.89 -12.56 -11.74
N LEU A 167 5.15 -12.76 -10.46
CA LEU A 167 4.95 -14.04 -9.77
C LEU A 167 4.06 -13.84 -8.53
N PRO A 168 3.09 -14.72 -8.30
CA PRO A 168 2.64 -15.79 -9.20
C PRO A 168 2.13 -15.25 -10.53
N ASP A 169 2.35 -16.03 -11.61
CA ASP A 169 1.98 -15.63 -12.98
C ASP A 169 0.47 -15.66 -13.19
N ARG A 170 -0.17 -14.62 -12.73
CA ARG A 170 -1.61 -14.40 -12.88
C ARG A 170 -1.97 -12.92 -12.71
N VAL A 171 -2.98 -12.47 -13.43
CA VAL A 171 -3.64 -11.19 -13.21
C VAL A 171 -4.71 -11.37 -12.13
N ARG A 172 -4.63 -10.61 -11.06
CA ARG A 172 -5.70 -10.48 -10.05
C ARG A 172 -6.55 -9.26 -10.41
N VAL A 173 -7.86 -9.42 -10.36
CA VAL A 173 -8.81 -8.34 -10.67
C VAL A 173 -9.76 -8.15 -9.49
N GLU A 174 -10.17 -6.92 -9.24
CA GLU A 174 -11.22 -6.65 -8.25
C GLU A 174 -12.57 -7.23 -8.73
N PRO A 175 -13.47 -7.62 -7.80
CA PRO A 175 -14.77 -8.20 -8.16
C PRO A 175 -15.59 -7.32 -9.11
N ALA A 176 -15.55 -5.99 -8.91
CA ALA A 176 -16.25 -5.05 -9.77
C ALA A 176 -15.71 -5.10 -11.22
N LEU A 177 -14.40 -5.18 -11.42
CA LEU A 177 -13.82 -5.31 -12.75
C LEU A 177 -14.30 -6.58 -13.47
N ALA A 178 -14.37 -7.69 -12.74
CA ALA A 178 -14.85 -8.96 -13.29
C ALA A 178 -16.34 -8.90 -13.65
N ALA A 179 -17.15 -8.20 -12.86
CA ALA A 179 -18.58 -8.06 -13.10
C ALA A 179 -18.90 -7.09 -14.26
N GLU A 180 -18.22 -5.96 -14.30
CA GLU A 180 -18.51 -4.88 -15.25
C GLU A 180 -17.84 -5.08 -16.61
N HIS A 181 -16.71 -5.82 -16.66
CA HIS A 181 -15.88 -5.99 -17.85
C HIS A 181 -15.59 -7.45 -18.19
N ALA A 182 -16.60 -8.33 -18.08
CA ALA A 182 -16.46 -9.77 -18.32
C ALA A 182 -15.83 -10.10 -19.68
N ALA A 183 -16.20 -9.38 -20.74
CA ALA A 183 -15.64 -9.59 -22.08
C ALA A 183 -14.12 -9.28 -22.14
N ALA A 184 -13.66 -8.27 -21.41
CA ALA A 184 -12.22 -7.96 -21.33
C ALA A 184 -11.48 -9.05 -20.56
N ILE A 185 -12.07 -9.58 -19.48
CA ILE A 185 -11.52 -10.70 -18.73
C ILE A 185 -11.40 -11.95 -19.60
N ASP A 186 -12.42 -12.25 -20.39
CA ASP A 186 -12.40 -13.39 -21.32
C ASP A 186 -11.39 -13.17 -22.45
N GLY A 187 -11.22 -11.94 -22.91
CA GLY A 187 -10.15 -11.56 -23.83
C GLY A 187 -8.76 -11.83 -23.26
N LEU A 188 -8.50 -11.46 -22.01
CA LEU A 188 -7.24 -11.76 -21.32
C LEU A 188 -7.00 -13.28 -21.22
N ARG A 189 -8.02 -14.04 -20.84
CA ARG A 189 -7.95 -15.51 -20.79
C ARG A 189 -7.67 -16.11 -22.17
N GLY A 190 -8.34 -15.59 -23.20
CA GLY A 190 -8.11 -16.01 -24.60
C GLY A 190 -6.69 -15.72 -25.07
N MET A 191 -6.00 -14.74 -24.53
CA MET A 191 -4.58 -14.46 -24.76
C MET A 191 -3.62 -15.32 -23.90
N GLY A 192 -4.16 -16.25 -23.11
CA GLY A 192 -3.36 -17.15 -22.27
C GLY A 192 -3.07 -16.60 -20.85
N GLN A 193 -3.66 -15.48 -20.44
CA GLN A 193 -3.50 -14.94 -19.11
C GLN A 193 -4.33 -15.74 -18.09
N ALA A 194 -3.70 -16.19 -17.01
CA ALA A 194 -4.41 -16.68 -15.85
C ALA A 194 -5.04 -15.49 -15.12
N VAL A 195 -6.37 -15.44 -15.05
CA VAL A 195 -7.08 -14.35 -14.36
C VAL A 195 -7.82 -14.90 -13.15
N ALA A 196 -7.55 -14.31 -11.98
CA ALA A 196 -8.20 -14.63 -10.73
C ALA A 196 -8.93 -13.39 -10.17
N VAL A 197 -10.18 -13.57 -9.75
CA VAL A 197 -10.91 -12.54 -9.02
C VAL A 197 -10.39 -12.49 -7.59
N SER A 198 -10.01 -11.31 -7.13
CA SER A 198 -9.55 -11.09 -5.76
C SER A 198 -10.73 -11.07 -4.79
N GLU A 199 -10.54 -11.61 -3.59
CA GLU A 199 -11.50 -11.44 -2.50
C GLU A 199 -11.38 -10.07 -1.81
N ARG A 200 -10.33 -9.31 -2.15
CA ARG A 200 -10.00 -8.02 -1.54
C ARG A 200 -9.85 -6.94 -2.60
N THR A 201 -10.14 -5.72 -2.19
CA THR A 201 -9.81 -4.52 -2.95
C THR A 201 -8.31 -4.24 -2.93
N GLN A 202 -7.85 -3.44 -3.89
CA GLN A 202 -6.44 -3.12 -4.10
C GLN A 202 -6.15 -1.66 -3.80
N GLY A 203 -5.23 -1.42 -2.86
CA GLY A 203 -4.71 -0.09 -2.53
C GLY A 203 -5.72 0.81 -1.83
N ASP A 204 -5.30 2.05 -1.60
CA ASP A 204 -6.04 3.13 -0.94
C ASP A 204 -5.45 4.47 -1.43
N ALA A 205 -5.83 4.89 -2.64
CA ALA A 205 -5.19 6.00 -3.33
C ALA A 205 -5.74 7.35 -2.85
N HIS A 206 -4.93 8.07 -2.06
CA HIS A 206 -5.26 9.44 -1.65
C HIS A 206 -4.73 10.42 -2.68
N THR A 207 -5.66 11.07 -3.37
CA THR A 207 -5.35 11.81 -4.59
C THR A 207 -5.83 13.26 -4.48
N ILE A 208 -4.99 14.21 -4.92
CA ILE A 208 -5.39 15.58 -5.22
C ILE A 208 -5.20 15.80 -6.71
N TRP A 209 -6.26 16.17 -7.38
CA TRP A 209 -6.27 16.54 -8.78
C TRP A 209 -6.50 18.05 -8.92
N ILE A 210 -5.77 18.66 -9.81
CA ILE A 210 -5.96 20.08 -10.12
C ILE A 210 -6.69 20.16 -11.45
N ASP A 211 -7.95 20.56 -11.42
CA ASP A 211 -8.74 20.72 -12.63
C ASP A 211 -8.05 21.69 -13.60
N PRO A 212 -7.63 21.23 -14.77
CA PRO A 212 -6.90 22.06 -15.72
C PRO A 212 -7.73 23.23 -16.29
N ARG A 213 -9.05 23.17 -16.18
CA ARG A 213 -9.97 24.22 -16.69
C ARG A 213 -10.18 25.32 -15.66
N SER A 214 -10.49 24.95 -14.43
CA SER A 214 -10.83 25.90 -13.36
C SER A 214 -9.66 26.23 -12.44
N GLY A 215 -8.63 25.36 -12.37
CA GLY A 215 -7.59 25.42 -11.37
C GLY A 215 -8.02 24.98 -9.98
N THR A 216 -9.24 24.43 -9.83
CA THR A 216 -9.76 23.96 -8.55
C THR A 216 -8.99 22.73 -8.07
N LEU A 217 -8.66 22.72 -6.77
CA LEU A 217 -8.11 21.54 -6.10
C LEU A 217 -9.24 20.61 -5.72
N VAL A 218 -9.19 19.36 -6.21
CA VAL A 218 -10.16 18.32 -5.91
C VAL A 218 -9.44 17.21 -5.17
N ALA A 219 -9.69 17.09 -3.87
CA ALA A 219 -9.11 16.06 -3.03
C ALA A 219 -10.09 14.87 -2.94
N VAL A 220 -9.61 13.68 -3.28
CA VAL A 220 -10.41 12.45 -3.35
C VAL A 220 -9.78 11.39 -2.45
N PRO A 221 -10.46 10.99 -1.36
CA PRO A 221 -10.11 9.81 -0.61
C PRO A 221 -10.56 8.55 -1.37
N ASP A 222 -9.81 7.49 -1.26
CA ASP A 222 -10.18 6.20 -1.86
C ASP A 222 -11.37 5.59 -1.09
N PRO A 223 -12.43 5.13 -1.76
CA PRO A 223 -13.59 4.53 -1.09
C PRO A 223 -13.32 3.13 -0.54
N ARG A 224 -12.16 2.53 -0.81
CA ARG A 224 -11.85 1.13 -0.44
C ARG A 224 -11.50 0.95 1.02
N ILE A 225 -10.90 1.95 1.63
CA ILE A 225 -10.53 2.00 3.06
C ILE A 225 -11.03 3.34 3.64
N SER A 226 -10.86 3.56 4.91
CA SER A 226 -11.31 4.77 5.60
C SER A 226 -10.29 5.91 5.41
N GLY A 227 -10.35 6.58 4.27
CA GLY A 227 -9.61 7.80 4.03
C GLY A 227 -10.46 9.04 4.23
N SER A 228 -9.83 10.21 4.31
CA SER A 228 -10.50 11.51 4.36
C SER A 228 -9.79 12.55 3.54
N ALA A 229 -10.55 13.56 3.10
CA ALA A 229 -10.02 14.74 2.44
C ALA A 229 -10.55 15.99 3.15
N ALA A 230 -9.72 17.03 3.23
CA ALA A 230 -10.10 18.31 3.80
C ALA A 230 -9.51 19.43 2.95
N GLY A 231 -10.20 20.57 2.92
CA GLY A 231 -9.76 21.81 2.30
C GLY A 231 -10.16 23.01 3.16
N TYR A 232 -9.52 24.14 2.96
CA TYR A 232 -9.78 25.39 3.67
C TYR A 232 -9.66 26.58 2.71
#